data_0af8427357584b2905d4d88edcbf68bb
#
_entry.id   0af8427357584b2905d4d88edcbf68bb
#
_cell.length_a   1.000
_cell.length_b   1.000
_cell.length_c   1.000
_cell.angle_alpha   90.00
_cell.angle_beta   90.00
_cell.angle_gamma   90.00
#
_symmetry.space_group_name_H-M   'P 1'
#
loop_
_entity.id
_entity.type
_entity.pdbx_description
1 polymer ?
#
loop_
_entity_poly.entity_id
_entity_poly.type
_entity_poly.pdbx_seq_one_letter_code
_entity_poly.pdbx_strand_id
1 'polypeptide(L)'
;MLTRNSRKTEANGKMCDNADYNVVLAGNPNVGKSTIFNALTGMKQHTGNWTGKTVEYAKGCTKIKDKSFSVVDLPGTYSMISFSPEEEVSRQFLVRDDIDCTVIVIDSSVLERNLSFTLQVLSVTKKAVLCLNLSDECCKNGFVIDEDELSLNLGIPVISTNATKKSDIEKIREKIYDVCTEKTKCFRVTRLYDGIDIFNKEKHKENTEFLAARSKEICSRCIKKCGENISEKTKKLDKILTSKITGIPIMILLLGLLFWITAVGANYPSRLLSELFEYIKVGLLYVFDFFNAPDFIKGFFINGIYTTLSWVVAVMLPPMAIFFPLFALIEDFGYLPRIAFNLDKFFSKCGAHGKQGLTMAMGIGCNACGVTGCRIIESPKERLIATVTNNFMPCNGRFPMLIALITIFFSGSACVFASSISIALILVLLILFAVMMTMFVSKILSVTLLSGERSAFALELPPYRKPRILKTIVSSFLDRTLFVLGRAVIVAIPAGALIWLLANIYIADSSLLSYCTDFFDPFGRAIGLDGVIIMAFVLGFPANETVIPIIIMSYLSTGTLTDFASYEELFALLTQNGWTLTTAICTIVMCIFHFPCSTTCLTIKKETGSMGWTMFSIVMPTMIGIALCYLISHIM
;
A
#
# COMPACT_ATOMS: atom_id res chain seq x y z
N MET A 1 -13.99 -29.39 -15.77
CA MET A 1 -13.43 -28.20 -16.45
C MET A 1 -11.91 -27.99 -16.22
N LEU A 2 -11.26 -28.73 -15.31
CA LEU A 2 -9.82 -28.65 -15.00
C LEU A 2 -8.88 -29.39 -15.97
N THR A 3 -9.39 -30.34 -16.74
CA THR A 3 -8.56 -31.16 -17.65
C THR A 3 -8.35 -30.57 -19.06
N ARG A 4 -9.08 -29.52 -19.42
CA ARG A 4 -8.94 -28.87 -20.76
C ARG A 4 -7.89 -27.76 -20.77
N ASN A 5 -7.57 -27.18 -19.59
CA ASN A 5 -6.55 -26.12 -19.45
C ASN A 5 -5.13 -26.70 -19.35
N SER A 6 -4.92 -27.88 -18.75
CA SER A 6 -3.60 -28.49 -18.63
C SER A 6 -3.02 -28.92 -19.98
N ARG A 7 -3.84 -29.50 -20.88
CA ARG A 7 -3.38 -29.87 -22.22
C ARG A 7 -3.03 -28.69 -23.14
N LYS A 8 -3.69 -27.51 -22.94
CA LYS A 8 -3.35 -26.28 -23.67
C LYS A 8 -2.06 -25.64 -23.15
N THR A 9 -1.77 -25.79 -21.86
CA THR A 9 -0.54 -25.28 -21.23
C THR A 9 0.70 -26.08 -21.66
N GLU A 10 0.59 -27.39 -21.73
CA GLU A 10 1.69 -28.25 -22.23
C GLU A 10 1.99 -28.07 -23.72
N ALA A 11 0.96 -27.88 -24.56
CA ALA A 11 1.12 -27.62 -25.99
C ALA A 11 1.78 -26.24 -26.26
N ASN A 12 1.49 -25.21 -25.43
CA ASN A 12 2.11 -23.88 -25.56
C ASN A 12 3.54 -23.84 -25.01
N GLY A 13 3.88 -24.61 -23.99
CA GLY A 13 5.26 -24.76 -23.49
C GLY A 13 6.20 -25.32 -24.56
N LYS A 14 5.78 -26.39 -25.24
CA LYS A 14 6.52 -26.98 -26.37
C LYS A 14 6.68 -26.06 -27.58
N MET A 15 5.74 -25.10 -27.79
CA MET A 15 5.80 -24.15 -28.89
C MET A 15 6.80 -23.00 -28.64
N CYS A 16 7.10 -22.68 -27.36
CA CYS A 16 8.07 -21.67 -26.97
C CYS A 16 9.51 -22.17 -27.06
N ASP A 17 9.75 -23.46 -26.91
CA ASP A 17 11.10 -24.03 -26.95
C ASP A 17 11.62 -24.20 -28.38
N ASN A 18 10.73 -24.18 -29.39
CA ASN A 18 11.05 -24.27 -30.83
C ASN A 18 10.64 -23.00 -31.59
N ALA A 19 10.77 -21.82 -31.00
CA ALA A 19 10.49 -20.57 -31.71
C ALA A 19 11.60 -20.24 -32.73
N ASP A 20 11.21 -19.70 -33.90
CA ASP A 20 12.15 -19.28 -34.92
C ASP A 20 13.04 -18.09 -34.46
N TYR A 21 12.46 -17.22 -33.60
CA TYR A 21 13.13 -16.01 -33.13
C TYR A 21 12.85 -15.75 -31.65
N ASN A 22 13.87 -15.24 -30.94
CA ASN A 22 13.79 -14.80 -29.56
C ASN A 22 13.72 -13.28 -29.45
N VAL A 23 12.65 -12.77 -28.88
CA VAL A 23 12.39 -11.34 -28.70
C VAL A 23 12.32 -11.02 -27.21
N VAL A 24 12.97 -9.93 -26.80
CA VAL A 24 13.00 -9.48 -25.41
C VAL A 24 12.37 -8.10 -25.30
N LEU A 25 11.45 -7.92 -24.34
CA LEU A 25 10.95 -6.59 -23.99
C LEU A 25 11.76 -6.01 -22.83
N ALA A 26 12.35 -4.84 -23.05
CA ALA A 26 13.07 -4.07 -22.05
C ALA A 26 12.43 -2.68 -21.90
N GLY A 27 12.55 -2.06 -20.75
CA GLY A 27 12.01 -0.71 -20.51
C GLY A 27 11.90 -0.37 -19.04
N ASN A 28 11.69 0.90 -18.76
CA ASN A 28 11.53 1.41 -17.42
C ASN A 28 10.26 0.84 -16.73
N PRO A 29 10.17 0.85 -15.41
CA PRO A 29 8.92 0.55 -14.72
C PRO A 29 7.78 1.48 -15.18
N ASN A 30 6.56 0.95 -15.23
CA ASN A 30 5.32 1.68 -15.53
C ASN A 30 5.18 2.29 -16.94
N VAL A 31 6.06 1.98 -17.87
CA VAL A 31 5.96 2.45 -19.29
C VAL A 31 4.93 1.67 -20.13
N GLY A 32 4.22 0.70 -19.54
CA GLY A 32 3.23 -0.12 -20.24
C GLY A 32 3.82 -1.37 -20.93
N LYS A 33 5.03 -1.80 -20.55
CA LYS A 33 5.74 -2.97 -21.09
C LYS A 33 4.91 -4.25 -20.99
N SER A 34 4.40 -4.60 -19.81
CA SER A 34 3.56 -5.80 -19.60
C SER A 34 2.22 -5.71 -20.33
N THR A 35 1.70 -4.51 -20.60
CA THR A 35 0.49 -4.33 -21.44
C THR A 35 0.79 -4.71 -22.89
N ILE A 36 1.93 -4.27 -23.42
CA ILE A 36 2.39 -4.65 -24.77
C ILE A 36 2.68 -6.15 -24.83
N PHE A 37 3.35 -6.71 -23.82
CA PHE A 37 3.59 -8.15 -23.74
C PHE A 37 2.30 -8.97 -23.79
N ASN A 38 1.31 -8.61 -22.96
CA ASN A 38 0.02 -9.29 -22.92
C ASN A 38 -0.75 -9.17 -24.26
N ALA A 39 -0.65 -8.01 -24.90
CA ALA A 39 -1.27 -7.78 -26.21
C ALA A 39 -0.57 -8.56 -27.35
N LEU A 40 0.74 -8.72 -27.30
CA LEU A 40 1.51 -9.53 -28.27
C LEU A 40 1.25 -11.02 -28.10
N THR A 41 1.22 -11.53 -26.87
CA THR A 41 1.12 -12.97 -26.55
C THR A 41 -0.31 -13.46 -26.35
N GLY A 42 -1.31 -12.57 -26.33
CA GLY A 42 -2.72 -12.92 -26.11
C GLY A 42 -2.99 -13.44 -24.70
N MET A 43 -2.31 -12.91 -23.67
CA MET A 43 -2.38 -13.35 -22.26
C MET A 43 -1.96 -14.80 -22.02
N LYS A 44 -1.24 -15.41 -22.93
CA LYS A 44 -0.68 -16.75 -22.77
C LYS A 44 0.71 -16.64 -22.14
N GLN A 45 0.74 -16.47 -20.81
CA GLN A 45 1.98 -16.28 -20.04
C GLN A 45 2.41 -17.57 -19.36
N HIS A 46 3.72 -17.81 -19.35
CA HIS A 46 4.38 -18.69 -18.40
C HIS A 46 5.31 -17.82 -17.54
N THR A 47 5.07 -17.79 -16.23
CA THR A 47 6.01 -17.15 -15.28
C THR A 47 7.12 -18.12 -14.98
N GLY A 48 8.36 -17.68 -15.14
CA GLY A 48 9.57 -18.41 -14.75
C GLY A 48 10.32 -17.64 -13.66
N ASN A 49 10.96 -18.38 -12.76
CA ASN A 49 11.89 -17.79 -11.80
C ASN A 49 13.31 -17.91 -12.33
N TRP A 50 14.10 -16.84 -12.16
CA TRP A 50 15.51 -16.88 -12.50
C TRP A 50 16.27 -17.83 -11.58
N THR A 51 17.07 -18.73 -12.15
CA THR A 51 17.82 -19.75 -11.40
C THR A 51 18.75 -19.09 -10.38
N GLY A 52 18.48 -19.28 -9.08
CA GLY A 52 19.28 -18.75 -7.99
C GLY A 52 18.90 -17.34 -7.50
N LYS A 53 17.84 -16.71 -8.04
CA LYS A 53 17.31 -15.41 -7.59
C LYS A 53 15.78 -15.43 -7.56
N THR A 54 15.17 -14.66 -6.64
CA THR A 54 13.70 -14.52 -6.47
C THR A 54 13.07 -13.54 -7.47
N VAL A 55 13.63 -13.43 -8.69
CA VAL A 55 13.15 -12.51 -9.71
C VAL A 55 12.33 -13.27 -10.74
N GLU A 56 11.08 -12.88 -10.91
CA GLU A 56 10.16 -13.46 -11.88
C GLU A 56 10.26 -12.76 -13.23
N TYR A 57 10.23 -13.51 -14.32
CA TYR A 57 10.06 -13.00 -15.68
C TYR A 57 8.90 -13.72 -16.36
N ALA A 58 8.24 -13.05 -17.30
CA ALA A 58 7.18 -13.66 -18.08
C ALA A 58 7.69 -14.06 -19.46
N LYS A 59 7.41 -15.31 -19.87
CA LYS A 59 7.70 -15.84 -21.22
C LYS A 59 6.38 -16.17 -21.90
N GLY A 60 6.22 -15.74 -23.15
CA GLY A 60 5.04 -16.03 -23.97
C GLY A 60 5.43 -16.27 -25.41
N CYS A 61 4.52 -16.86 -26.19
CA CYS A 61 4.72 -17.12 -27.61
C CYS A 61 3.67 -16.43 -28.45
N THR A 62 4.12 -15.93 -29.58
CA THR A 62 3.25 -15.33 -30.58
C THR A 62 3.64 -15.78 -31.98
N LYS A 63 2.67 -15.84 -32.89
CA LYS A 63 2.95 -16.10 -34.29
C LYS A 63 2.72 -14.80 -35.09
N ILE A 64 3.71 -14.39 -35.86
CA ILE A 64 3.65 -13.22 -36.70
C ILE A 64 3.92 -13.68 -38.13
N LYS A 65 2.91 -13.54 -39.01
CA LYS A 65 2.92 -14.08 -40.37
C LYS A 65 3.20 -15.60 -40.34
N ASP A 66 4.29 -16.02 -40.93
CA ASP A 66 4.72 -17.44 -41.09
C ASP A 66 5.68 -17.91 -39.99
N LYS A 67 6.18 -17.01 -39.12
CA LYS A 67 7.21 -17.29 -38.12
C LYS A 67 6.68 -17.30 -36.70
N SER A 68 7.30 -18.10 -35.85
CA SER A 68 7.03 -18.20 -34.42
C SER A 68 8.04 -17.39 -33.62
N PHE A 69 7.56 -16.63 -32.63
CA PHE A 69 8.37 -15.77 -31.79
C PHE A 69 8.19 -16.12 -30.32
N SER A 70 9.30 -16.34 -29.63
CA SER A 70 9.36 -16.40 -28.18
C SER A 70 9.56 -14.99 -27.64
N VAL A 71 8.66 -14.50 -26.81
CA VAL A 71 8.71 -13.15 -26.25
C VAL A 71 8.94 -13.25 -24.76
N VAL A 72 9.96 -12.53 -24.25
CA VAL A 72 10.29 -12.49 -22.82
C VAL A 72 10.10 -11.07 -22.30
N ASP A 73 9.30 -10.91 -21.24
CA ASP A 73 9.11 -9.64 -20.53
C ASP A 73 10.11 -9.55 -19.37
N LEU A 74 11.11 -8.68 -19.50
CA LEU A 74 12.10 -8.45 -18.45
C LEU A 74 11.53 -7.57 -17.32
N PRO A 75 12.03 -7.68 -16.09
CA PRO A 75 11.73 -6.74 -15.03
C PRO A 75 11.99 -5.30 -15.48
N GLY A 76 11.12 -4.37 -15.08
CA GLY A 76 11.31 -2.95 -15.39
C GLY A 76 12.51 -2.41 -14.62
N THR A 77 13.44 -1.75 -15.34
CA THR A 77 14.68 -1.22 -14.76
C THR A 77 14.95 0.20 -15.25
N TYR A 78 15.54 1.01 -14.38
CA TYR A 78 15.94 2.39 -14.75
C TYR A 78 17.36 2.49 -15.26
N SER A 79 18.19 1.49 -14.98
CA SER A 79 19.58 1.44 -15.37
C SER A 79 20.03 0.01 -15.64
N MET A 80 21.01 -0.12 -16.53
CA MET A 80 21.73 -1.38 -16.77
C MET A 80 22.92 -1.56 -15.82
N ILE A 81 23.25 -0.55 -15.05
CA ILE A 81 24.30 -0.60 -14.02
C ILE A 81 23.66 -1.18 -12.75
N SER A 82 23.94 -2.45 -12.45
CA SER A 82 23.19 -3.22 -11.48
C SER A 82 23.43 -2.79 -10.03
N PHE A 83 22.36 -2.30 -9.39
CA PHE A 83 22.24 -2.08 -7.96
C PHE A 83 21.16 -2.98 -7.34
N SER A 84 20.23 -3.49 -8.16
CA SER A 84 19.16 -4.38 -7.73
C SER A 84 19.26 -5.76 -8.38
N PRO A 85 18.68 -6.82 -7.79
CA PRO A 85 18.60 -8.14 -8.41
C PRO A 85 17.87 -8.13 -9.76
N GLU A 86 16.85 -7.27 -9.92
CA GLU A 86 16.08 -7.10 -11.14
C GLU A 86 16.94 -6.50 -12.27
N GLU A 87 17.75 -5.49 -11.96
CA GLU A 87 18.66 -4.86 -12.91
C GLU A 87 19.74 -5.84 -13.38
N GLU A 88 20.27 -6.64 -12.44
CA GLU A 88 21.25 -7.68 -12.76
C GLU A 88 20.68 -8.74 -13.70
N VAL A 89 19.44 -9.19 -13.46
CA VAL A 89 18.76 -10.17 -14.33
C VAL A 89 18.52 -9.58 -15.71
N SER A 90 18.02 -8.35 -15.79
CA SER A 90 17.79 -7.66 -17.07
C SER A 90 19.08 -7.47 -17.87
N ARG A 91 20.18 -7.10 -17.21
CA ARG A 91 21.50 -6.98 -17.83
C ARG A 91 22.02 -8.30 -18.37
N GLN A 92 21.98 -9.37 -17.54
CA GLN A 92 22.44 -10.71 -17.94
C GLN A 92 21.64 -11.24 -19.13
N PHE A 93 20.32 -10.91 -19.19
CA PHE A 93 19.50 -11.31 -20.32
C PHE A 93 19.87 -10.57 -21.59
N LEU A 94 20.01 -9.25 -21.53
CA LEU A 94 20.25 -8.39 -22.71
C LEU A 94 21.64 -8.59 -23.36
N VAL A 95 22.59 -9.15 -22.62
CA VAL A 95 23.95 -9.46 -23.11
C VAL A 95 24.02 -10.83 -23.81
N ARG A 96 22.96 -11.63 -23.80
CA ARG A 96 22.95 -12.96 -24.41
C ARG A 96 22.98 -12.87 -25.93
N ASP A 97 23.71 -13.77 -26.57
CA ASP A 97 23.84 -13.84 -28.03
C ASP A 97 22.64 -14.50 -28.72
N ASP A 98 21.74 -15.16 -27.97
CA ASP A 98 20.56 -15.85 -28.49
C ASP A 98 19.32 -14.92 -28.70
N ILE A 99 19.48 -13.60 -28.58
CA ILE A 99 18.43 -12.62 -28.77
C ILE A 99 18.47 -12.08 -30.19
N ASP A 100 17.37 -12.28 -30.92
CA ASP A 100 17.22 -11.81 -32.29
C ASP A 100 16.74 -10.35 -32.38
N CYS A 101 15.92 -9.88 -31.41
CA CYS A 101 15.46 -8.52 -31.37
C CYS A 101 15.13 -8.08 -29.93
N THR A 102 15.53 -6.87 -29.56
CA THR A 102 15.13 -6.20 -28.31
C THR A 102 14.10 -5.13 -28.59
N VAL A 103 12.92 -5.25 -28.00
CA VAL A 103 11.88 -4.21 -28.06
C VAL A 103 12.02 -3.32 -26.83
N ILE A 104 12.46 -2.10 -27.03
CA ILE A 104 12.65 -1.12 -25.96
C ILE A 104 11.36 -0.31 -25.84
N VAL A 105 10.65 -0.46 -24.71
CA VAL A 105 9.40 0.26 -24.44
C VAL A 105 9.69 1.44 -23.53
N ILE A 106 9.34 2.64 -23.97
CA ILE A 106 9.52 3.87 -23.21
C ILE A 106 8.24 4.71 -23.18
N ASP A 107 8.13 5.56 -22.16
CA ASP A 107 7.07 6.55 -22.05
C ASP A 107 7.44 7.80 -22.87
N SER A 108 6.65 8.09 -23.90
CA SER A 108 6.87 9.23 -24.80
C SER A 108 6.71 10.58 -24.10
N SER A 109 5.96 10.65 -22.99
CA SER A 109 5.72 11.89 -22.25
C SER A 109 6.95 12.38 -21.47
N VAL A 110 7.91 11.48 -21.18
CA VAL A 110 9.16 11.72 -20.45
C VAL A 110 10.37 11.19 -21.23
N LEU A 111 10.44 11.52 -22.52
CA LEU A 111 11.42 11.00 -23.47
C LEU A 111 12.87 11.17 -23.00
N GLU A 112 13.26 12.37 -22.53
CA GLU A 112 14.63 12.70 -22.16
C GLU A 112 15.21 11.72 -21.12
N ARG A 113 14.42 11.37 -20.13
CA ARG A 113 14.82 10.43 -19.08
C ARG A 113 14.90 8.99 -19.57
N ASN A 114 13.90 8.56 -20.34
CA ASN A 114 13.84 7.19 -20.84
C ASN A 114 14.89 6.89 -21.90
N LEU A 115 15.35 7.91 -22.63
CA LEU A 115 16.45 7.78 -23.60
C LEU A 115 17.76 7.38 -22.93
N SER A 116 18.05 7.80 -21.72
CA SER A 116 19.25 7.37 -21.00
C SER A 116 19.31 5.85 -20.84
N PHE A 117 18.19 5.21 -20.51
CA PHE A 117 18.08 3.74 -20.47
C PHE A 117 18.18 3.14 -21.88
N THR A 118 17.50 3.74 -22.86
CA THR A 118 17.55 3.29 -24.27
C THR A 118 18.98 3.24 -24.77
N LEU A 119 19.78 4.28 -24.53
CA LEU A 119 21.19 4.34 -24.92
C LEU A 119 22.03 3.25 -24.25
N GLN A 120 21.78 2.95 -22.97
CA GLN A 120 22.43 1.83 -22.27
C GLN A 120 22.09 0.48 -22.93
N VAL A 121 20.83 0.22 -23.25
CA VAL A 121 20.42 -1.02 -23.91
C VAL A 121 21.06 -1.12 -25.31
N LEU A 122 21.06 -0.04 -26.07
CA LEU A 122 21.66 -0.01 -27.40
C LEU A 122 23.19 -0.17 -27.40
N SER A 123 23.86 0.10 -26.27
CA SER A 123 25.30 -0.15 -26.17
C SER A 123 25.65 -1.65 -26.18
N VAL A 124 24.73 -2.52 -25.79
CA VAL A 124 24.92 -3.98 -25.69
C VAL A 124 24.13 -4.78 -26.72
N THR A 125 23.02 -4.25 -27.25
CA THR A 125 22.19 -4.97 -28.22
C THR A 125 22.51 -4.59 -29.65
N LYS A 126 22.47 -5.58 -30.58
CA LYS A 126 22.76 -5.36 -32.00
C LYS A 126 21.52 -4.99 -32.82
N LYS A 127 20.33 -5.55 -32.45
CA LYS A 127 19.07 -5.36 -33.15
C LYS A 127 18.00 -4.93 -32.16
N ALA A 128 17.37 -3.78 -32.37
CA ALA A 128 16.35 -3.26 -31.48
C ALA A 128 15.24 -2.51 -32.22
N VAL A 129 14.07 -2.41 -31.60
CA VAL A 129 12.95 -1.56 -31.99
C VAL A 129 12.57 -0.67 -30.82
N LEU A 130 12.44 0.62 -31.00
CA LEU A 130 12.00 1.55 -29.96
C LEU A 130 10.50 1.79 -30.08
N CYS A 131 9.76 1.46 -29.02
CA CYS A 131 8.33 1.72 -28.90
C CYS A 131 8.09 2.93 -27.99
N LEU A 132 7.65 4.04 -28.56
CA LEU A 132 7.21 5.25 -27.87
C LEU A 132 5.76 5.02 -27.41
N ASN A 133 5.58 4.43 -26.25
CA ASN A 133 4.23 4.18 -25.70
C ASN A 133 3.64 5.43 -25.07
N LEU A 134 2.32 5.44 -24.82
CA LEU A 134 1.57 6.59 -24.30
C LEU A 134 1.66 7.83 -25.22
N SER A 135 1.74 7.63 -26.52
CA SER A 135 1.84 8.72 -27.52
C SER A 135 0.67 9.71 -27.47
N ASP A 136 -0.51 9.25 -27.06
CA ASP A 136 -1.69 10.10 -26.84
C ASP A 136 -1.52 11.05 -25.64
N GLU A 137 -0.78 10.67 -24.61
CA GLU A 137 -0.42 11.56 -23.49
C GLU A 137 0.61 12.62 -23.92
N CYS A 138 1.57 12.24 -24.75
CA CYS A 138 2.55 13.17 -25.33
C CYS A 138 1.86 14.27 -26.15
N CYS A 139 0.95 13.89 -27.05
CA CYS A 139 0.17 14.84 -27.87
C CYS A 139 -0.70 15.76 -27.00
N LYS A 140 -1.35 15.24 -25.93
CA LYS A 140 -2.12 16.05 -24.98
C LYS A 140 -1.25 17.06 -24.22
N ASN A 141 0.00 16.74 -24.00
CA ASN A 141 0.98 17.63 -23.37
C ASN A 141 1.55 18.69 -24.33
N GLY A 142 1.10 18.73 -25.59
CA GLY A 142 1.52 19.70 -26.60
C GLY A 142 2.88 19.43 -27.22
N PHE A 143 3.34 18.17 -27.18
CA PHE A 143 4.58 17.74 -27.80
C PHE A 143 4.31 16.65 -28.84
N VAL A 144 5.04 16.71 -29.94
CA VAL A 144 5.09 15.65 -30.94
C VAL A 144 6.55 15.26 -31.11
N ILE A 145 6.81 13.95 -31.11
CA ILE A 145 8.13 13.39 -31.32
C ILE A 145 8.25 13.05 -32.80
N ASP A 146 9.32 13.52 -33.43
CA ASP A 146 9.66 13.17 -34.79
C ASP A 146 10.30 11.79 -34.81
N GLU A 147 9.52 10.77 -35.25
CA GLU A 147 9.96 9.37 -35.26
C GLU A 147 11.12 9.14 -36.22
N ASP A 148 11.11 9.80 -37.37
CA ASP A 148 12.14 9.65 -38.39
C ASP A 148 13.47 10.25 -37.92
N GLU A 149 13.44 11.46 -37.37
CA GLU A 149 14.62 12.12 -36.81
C GLU A 149 15.19 11.31 -35.61
N LEU A 150 14.33 10.77 -34.75
CA LEU A 150 14.76 9.94 -33.65
C LEU A 150 15.34 8.60 -34.12
N SER A 151 14.74 8.00 -35.16
CA SER A 151 15.23 6.77 -35.78
C SER A 151 16.62 6.96 -36.40
N LEU A 152 16.84 8.09 -37.07
CA LEU A 152 18.17 8.46 -37.64
C LEU A 152 19.22 8.66 -36.54
N ASN A 153 18.84 9.34 -35.44
CA ASN A 153 19.77 9.60 -34.33
C ASN A 153 20.15 8.33 -33.58
N LEU A 154 19.22 7.37 -33.43
CA LEU A 154 19.47 6.13 -32.69
C LEU A 154 19.94 4.96 -33.54
N GLY A 155 19.73 5.02 -34.86
CA GLY A 155 20.07 3.95 -35.80
C GLY A 155 19.16 2.73 -35.75
N ILE A 156 17.97 2.85 -35.16
CA ILE A 156 16.98 1.79 -34.98
C ILE A 156 15.58 2.27 -35.38
N PRO A 157 14.68 1.39 -35.81
CA PRO A 157 13.30 1.77 -36.07
C PRO A 157 12.59 2.25 -34.81
N VAL A 158 11.84 3.34 -34.93
CA VAL A 158 11.05 3.98 -33.88
C VAL A 158 9.59 3.93 -34.24
N ILE A 159 8.70 3.68 -33.29
CA ILE A 159 7.26 3.60 -33.50
C ILE A 159 6.52 4.26 -32.34
N SER A 160 5.65 5.22 -32.64
CA SER A 160 4.69 5.72 -31.64
C SER A 160 3.51 4.78 -31.49
N THR A 161 3.19 4.43 -30.25
CA THR A 161 2.20 3.41 -29.92
C THR A 161 1.34 3.82 -28.74
N ASN A 162 0.14 3.23 -28.73
CA ASN A 162 -0.71 3.16 -27.56
C ASN A 162 -1.06 1.68 -27.33
N ALA A 163 -0.52 1.09 -26.27
CA ALA A 163 -0.66 -0.32 -25.94
C ALA A 163 -2.14 -0.81 -25.84
N THR A 164 -3.10 0.10 -25.74
CA THR A 164 -4.53 -0.22 -25.68
C THR A 164 -5.19 -0.37 -27.06
N LYS A 165 -4.51 0.09 -28.15
CA LYS A 165 -5.03 0.06 -29.52
C LYS A 165 -4.49 -1.15 -30.28
N LYS A 166 -5.39 -1.98 -30.81
CA LYS A 166 -5.00 -3.16 -31.60
C LYS A 166 -4.17 -2.82 -32.86
N SER A 167 -4.49 -1.70 -33.52
CA SER A 167 -3.74 -1.22 -34.70
C SER A 167 -2.25 -0.97 -34.41
N ASP A 168 -1.97 -0.42 -33.21
CA ASP A 168 -0.62 -0.08 -32.85
C ASP A 168 0.19 -1.33 -32.42
N ILE A 169 -0.47 -2.32 -31.82
CA ILE A 169 0.15 -3.62 -31.55
C ILE A 169 0.53 -4.34 -32.86
N GLU A 170 -0.28 -4.22 -33.89
CA GLU A 170 0.03 -4.81 -35.20
C GLU A 170 1.24 -4.14 -35.86
N LYS A 171 1.39 -2.82 -35.75
CA LYS A 171 2.60 -2.11 -36.18
C LYS A 171 3.85 -2.63 -35.44
N ILE A 172 3.75 -2.87 -34.12
CA ILE A 172 4.86 -3.46 -33.36
C ILE A 172 5.22 -4.84 -33.91
N ARG A 173 4.24 -5.69 -34.18
CA ARG A 173 4.45 -7.02 -34.75
C ARG A 173 5.16 -6.96 -36.10
N GLU A 174 4.73 -6.07 -36.99
CA GLU A 174 5.36 -5.91 -38.29
C GLU A 174 6.82 -5.46 -38.17
N LYS A 175 7.12 -4.48 -37.30
CA LYS A 175 8.49 -4.02 -37.12
C LYS A 175 9.41 -5.07 -36.47
N ILE A 176 8.90 -5.84 -35.51
CA ILE A 176 9.65 -6.98 -34.95
C ILE A 176 10.00 -7.98 -36.07
N TYR A 177 9.00 -8.34 -36.89
CA TYR A 177 9.21 -9.24 -38.02
C TYR A 177 10.24 -8.71 -39.01
N ASP A 178 10.18 -7.43 -39.38
CA ASP A 178 11.08 -6.81 -40.33
C ASP A 178 12.54 -6.71 -39.81
N VAL A 179 12.73 -6.48 -38.50
CA VAL A 179 14.07 -6.47 -37.89
C VAL A 179 14.64 -7.88 -37.76
N CYS A 180 13.82 -8.88 -37.34
CA CYS A 180 14.29 -10.25 -37.24
C CYS A 180 14.59 -10.89 -38.58
N THR A 181 13.85 -10.53 -39.65
CA THR A 181 14.08 -11.01 -41.03
C THR A 181 15.06 -10.17 -41.83
N GLU A 182 15.74 -9.20 -41.19
CA GLU A 182 16.72 -8.28 -41.78
C GLU A 182 16.20 -7.39 -42.94
N LYS A 183 14.87 -7.25 -43.05
CA LYS A 183 14.27 -6.30 -43.99
C LYS A 183 14.53 -4.85 -43.61
N THR A 184 14.61 -4.58 -42.28
CA THR A 184 15.03 -3.29 -41.75
C THR A 184 16.41 -3.42 -41.14
N LYS A 185 17.38 -2.68 -41.65
CA LYS A 185 18.76 -2.66 -41.13
C LYS A 185 18.86 -1.75 -39.92
N CYS A 186 19.38 -2.26 -38.81
CA CYS A 186 19.78 -1.46 -37.66
C CYS A 186 21.24 -1.03 -37.84
N PHE A 187 21.54 0.25 -37.66
CA PHE A 187 22.90 0.79 -37.78
C PHE A 187 23.43 1.14 -36.40
N ARG A 188 24.65 0.71 -36.08
CA ARG A 188 25.28 1.08 -34.82
C ARG A 188 25.89 2.49 -34.97
N VAL A 189 25.32 3.48 -34.27
CA VAL A 189 25.83 4.85 -34.24
C VAL A 189 26.91 4.93 -33.16
N THR A 190 28.16 4.61 -33.54
CA THR A 190 29.33 4.49 -32.62
C THR A 190 29.50 5.72 -31.72
N ARG A 191 29.28 6.93 -32.25
CA ARG A 191 29.41 8.20 -31.51
C ARG A 191 28.48 8.31 -30.29
N LEU A 192 27.39 7.50 -30.21
CA LEU A 192 26.46 7.52 -29.07
C LEU A 192 27.00 6.74 -27.89
N TYR A 193 27.93 5.81 -28.11
CA TYR A 193 28.38 4.84 -27.13
C TYR A 193 29.85 4.94 -26.76
N ASP A 194 30.59 5.82 -27.43
CA ASP A 194 32.01 6.03 -27.14
C ASP A 194 32.19 6.54 -25.71
N GLY A 195 32.84 5.75 -24.87
CA GLY A 195 33.11 6.06 -23.46
C GLY A 195 32.14 5.48 -22.46
N ILE A 196 31.05 4.82 -22.90
CA ILE A 196 30.11 4.14 -21.97
C ILE A 196 30.62 2.74 -21.63
N ASP A 197 30.98 2.53 -20.37
CA ASP A 197 31.29 1.21 -19.82
C ASP A 197 30.25 0.85 -18.74
N ILE A 198 29.17 0.14 -19.17
CA ILE A 198 28.08 -0.28 -18.29
C ILE A 198 28.51 -1.35 -17.27
N PHE A 199 29.68 -1.96 -17.46
CA PHE A 199 30.19 -3.01 -16.57
C PHE A 199 31.05 -2.44 -15.43
N ASN A 200 31.51 -1.18 -15.55
CA ASN A 200 32.36 -0.54 -14.55
C ASN A 200 31.54 0.33 -13.58
N LYS A 201 31.39 -0.16 -12.34
CA LYS A 201 30.65 0.56 -11.29
C LYS A 201 31.32 1.86 -10.82
N GLU A 202 32.64 1.96 -10.93
CA GLU A 202 33.39 3.15 -10.51
C GLU A 202 33.13 4.36 -11.42
N LYS A 203 32.87 4.11 -12.71
CA LYS A 203 32.52 5.14 -13.70
C LYS A 203 31.03 5.48 -13.76
N HIS A 204 30.24 4.99 -12.81
CA HIS A 204 28.78 5.16 -12.84
C HIS A 204 28.35 6.63 -12.94
N LYS A 205 28.97 7.52 -12.17
CA LYS A 205 28.60 8.93 -12.15
C LYS A 205 28.92 9.62 -13.47
N GLU A 206 30.09 9.37 -14.03
CA GLU A 206 30.51 9.92 -15.35
C GLU A 206 29.60 9.40 -16.48
N ASN A 207 29.31 8.10 -16.48
CA ASN A 207 28.39 7.49 -17.45
C ASN A 207 26.98 8.10 -17.37
N THR A 208 26.48 8.35 -16.15
CA THR A 208 25.14 8.93 -15.95
C THR A 208 25.08 10.38 -16.44
N GLU A 209 26.08 11.19 -16.15
CA GLU A 209 26.17 12.58 -16.63
C GLU A 209 26.30 12.65 -18.18
N PHE A 210 27.10 11.78 -18.76
CA PHE A 210 27.26 11.66 -20.22
C PHE A 210 25.93 11.26 -20.90
N LEU A 211 25.26 10.23 -20.38
CA LEU A 211 23.96 9.76 -20.89
C LEU A 211 22.88 10.83 -20.79
N ALA A 212 22.83 11.57 -19.68
CA ALA A 212 21.89 12.66 -19.51
C ALA A 212 22.13 13.80 -20.51
N ALA A 213 23.38 14.19 -20.74
CA ALA A 213 23.72 15.20 -21.71
C ALA A 213 23.33 14.77 -23.14
N ARG A 214 23.62 13.51 -23.52
CA ARG A 214 23.26 12.97 -24.85
C ARG A 214 21.74 12.84 -25.02
N SER A 215 21.03 12.37 -24.02
CA SER A 215 19.57 12.30 -24.07
C SER A 215 18.95 13.68 -24.29
N LYS A 216 19.45 14.69 -23.60
CA LYS A 216 19.01 16.08 -23.76
C LYS A 216 19.28 16.63 -25.16
N GLU A 217 20.44 16.34 -25.73
CA GLU A 217 20.83 16.73 -27.11
C GLU A 217 19.84 16.11 -28.12
N ILE A 218 19.61 14.79 -28.05
CA ILE A 218 18.69 14.08 -28.96
C ILE A 218 17.26 14.64 -28.80
N CYS A 219 16.77 14.80 -27.56
CA CYS A 219 15.45 15.35 -27.31
C CYS A 219 15.27 16.75 -27.89
N SER A 220 16.29 17.61 -27.79
CA SER A 220 16.19 18.97 -28.32
C SER A 220 16.00 19.04 -29.83
N ARG A 221 16.44 18.01 -30.58
CA ARG A 221 16.28 17.88 -32.03
C ARG A 221 14.95 17.22 -32.42
N CYS A 222 14.55 16.18 -31.68
CA CYS A 222 13.41 15.32 -32.04
C CYS A 222 12.06 15.79 -31.50
N ILE A 223 12.00 16.65 -30.44
CA ILE A 223 10.76 17.12 -29.86
C ILE A 223 10.30 18.43 -30.51
N LYS A 224 9.15 18.40 -31.18
CA LYS A 224 8.49 19.57 -31.74
C LYS A 224 7.32 19.99 -30.83
N LYS A 225 7.23 21.28 -30.51
CA LYS A 225 6.08 21.82 -29.74
C LYS A 225 4.90 21.97 -30.70
N CYS A 226 3.76 21.41 -30.31
CA CYS A 226 2.51 21.45 -31.09
C CYS A 226 1.38 21.91 -30.19
N GLY A 227 0.94 23.18 -30.29
CA GLY A 227 -0.26 23.68 -29.60
C GLY A 227 -0.05 24.38 -28.26
N GLU A 228 -1.15 24.91 -27.70
CA GLU A 228 -1.16 25.65 -26.43
C GLU A 228 -0.78 24.76 -25.23
N ASN A 229 0.05 25.31 -24.37
CA ASN A 229 0.67 24.68 -23.22
C ASN A 229 -0.34 24.24 -22.12
N ILE A 230 -0.91 23.03 -22.20
CA ILE A 230 -1.49 22.34 -21.03
C ILE A 230 -0.40 22.14 -19.97
N SER A 231 0.84 21.95 -20.38
CA SER A 231 2.04 21.87 -19.55
C SER A 231 2.27 23.07 -18.63
N GLU A 232 1.90 24.30 -19.00
CA GLU A 232 2.07 25.46 -18.12
C GLU A 232 1.10 25.50 -16.95
N LYS A 233 -0.16 25.09 -17.16
CA LYS A 233 -1.16 24.99 -16.08
C LYS A 233 -0.76 23.92 -15.07
N THR A 234 -0.29 22.77 -15.57
CA THR A 234 0.20 21.66 -14.74
C THR A 234 1.44 22.07 -13.95
N LYS A 235 2.40 22.75 -14.57
CA LYS A 235 3.60 23.27 -13.89
C LYS A 235 3.27 24.31 -12.82
N LYS A 236 2.31 25.21 -13.07
CA LYS A 236 1.84 26.18 -12.07
C LYS A 236 1.19 25.47 -10.88
N LEU A 237 0.33 24.46 -11.15
CA LEU A 237 -0.30 23.67 -10.11
C LEU A 237 0.74 22.88 -9.29
N ASP A 238 1.69 22.23 -9.96
CA ASP A 238 2.77 21.52 -9.29
C ASP A 238 3.63 22.45 -8.43
N LYS A 239 3.95 23.66 -8.91
CA LYS A 239 4.68 24.66 -8.11
C LYS A 239 3.95 25.03 -6.81
N ILE A 240 2.62 25.06 -6.81
CA ILE A 240 1.82 25.32 -5.61
C ILE A 240 1.79 24.07 -4.70
N LEU A 241 1.53 22.89 -5.27
CA LEU A 241 1.34 21.66 -4.51
C LEU A 241 2.64 21.03 -4.00
N THR A 242 3.78 21.31 -4.64
CA THR A 242 5.11 20.83 -4.20
C THR A 242 5.91 21.86 -3.42
N SER A 243 5.38 23.08 -3.24
CA SER A 243 6.00 24.10 -2.41
C SER A 243 5.87 23.76 -0.92
N LYS A 244 6.91 23.98 -0.14
CA LYS A 244 6.88 23.78 1.32
C LYS A 244 5.87 24.65 2.05
N ILE A 245 5.66 25.88 1.56
CA ILE A 245 4.80 26.87 2.21
C ILE A 245 3.33 26.60 1.91
N THR A 246 2.98 26.21 0.69
CA THR A 246 1.59 26.01 0.26
C THR A 246 1.22 24.52 0.18
N GLY A 247 2.12 23.66 -0.25
CA GLY A 247 1.85 22.24 -0.46
C GLY A 247 1.61 21.47 0.84
N ILE A 248 2.36 21.76 1.92
CA ILE A 248 2.16 21.08 3.22
C ILE A 248 0.80 21.47 3.85
N PRO A 249 0.39 22.75 3.95
CA PRO A 249 -0.94 23.10 4.44
C PRO A 249 -2.08 22.52 3.60
N ILE A 250 -1.97 22.54 2.26
CA ILE A 250 -2.97 21.94 1.37
C ILE A 250 -3.07 20.43 1.62
N MET A 251 -1.94 19.75 1.80
CA MET A 251 -1.89 18.31 2.11
C MET A 251 -2.62 18.02 3.43
N ILE A 252 -2.34 18.77 4.49
CA ILE A 252 -2.96 18.59 5.80
C ILE A 252 -4.47 18.85 5.71
N LEU A 253 -4.88 19.94 5.01
CA LEU A 253 -6.28 20.27 4.82
C LEU A 253 -7.04 19.19 4.04
N LEU A 254 -6.45 18.69 2.96
CA LEU A 254 -7.09 17.65 2.13
C LEU A 254 -7.21 16.31 2.86
N LEU A 255 -6.16 15.89 3.59
CA LEU A 255 -6.21 14.70 4.42
C LEU A 255 -7.20 14.88 5.58
N GLY A 256 -7.21 16.05 6.24
CA GLY A 256 -8.17 16.37 7.28
C GLY A 256 -9.62 16.34 6.77
N LEU A 257 -9.86 16.89 5.59
CA LEU A 257 -11.18 16.84 4.94
C LEU A 257 -11.61 15.41 4.62
N LEU A 258 -10.69 14.58 4.10
CA LEU A 258 -10.95 13.18 3.82
C LEU A 258 -11.34 12.43 5.09
N PHE A 259 -10.60 12.62 6.19
CA PHE A 259 -10.93 11.99 7.46
C PHE A 259 -12.24 12.52 8.06
N TRP A 260 -12.49 13.81 7.95
CA TRP A 260 -13.73 14.41 8.41
C TRP A 260 -14.96 13.86 7.66
N ILE A 261 -14.89 13.79 6.33
CA ILE A 261 -15.96 13.19 5.51
C ILE A 261 -16.16 11.72 5.89
N THR A 262 -15.08 10.98 6.13
CA THR A 262 -15.16 9.58 6.52
C THR A 262 -15.82 9.42 7.89
N ALA A 263 -15.39 10.17 8.89
CA ALA A 263 -15.89 10.07 10.26
C ALA A 263 -17.38 10.49 10.35
N VAL A 264 -17.71 11.66 9.80
CA VAL A 264 -19.09 12.18 9.84
C VAL A 264 -20.02 11.38 8.93
N GLY A 265 -19.54 11.05 7.71
CA GLY A 265 -20.32 10.32 6.72
C GLY A 265 -20.59 8.88 7.11
N ALA A 266 -19.74 8.26 7.92
CA ALA A 266 -19.93 6.89 8.38
C ALA A 266 -20.97 6.76 9.51
N ASN A 267 -21.21 7.79 10.31
CA ASN A 267 -22.06 7.72 11.49
C ASN A 267 -23.48 7.26 11.17
N TYR A 268 -24.12 7.87 10.16
CA TYR A 268 -25.48 7.52 9.80
C TYR A 268 -25.60 6.07 9.25
N PRO A 269 -24.81 5.63 8.28
CA PRO A 269 -24.82 4.25 7.81
C PRO A 269 -24.47 3.23 8.89
N SER A 270 -23.55 3.54 9.80
CA SER A 270 -23.19 2.66 10.93
C SER A 270 -24.35 2.45 11.87
N ARG A 271 -25.06 3.54 12.23
CA ARG A 271 -26.25 3.48 13.07
C ARG A 271 -27.37 2.66 12.42
N LEU A 272 -27.67 2.92 11.16
CA LEU A 272 -28.68 2.18 10.40
C LEU A 272 -28.34 0.69 10.32
N LEU A 273 -27.08 0.35 10.15
CA LEU A 273 -26.62 -1.02 10.09
C LEU A 273 -26.70 -1.71 11.46
N SER A 274 -26.39 -0.98 12.55
CA SER A 274 -26.54 -1.47 13.91
C SER A 274 -28.01 -1.74 14.25
N GLU A 275 -28.93 -0.83 13.90
CA GLU A 275 -30.36 -1.02 14.07
C GLU A 275 -30.86 -2.26 13.28
N LEU A 276 -30.44 -2.42 12.03
CA LEU A 276 -30.77 -3.59 11.21
C LEU A 276 -30.30 -4.90 11.87
N PHE A 277 -29.06 -4.92 12.39
CA PHE A 277 -28.53 -6.11 13.05
C PHE A 277 -29.27 -6.41 14.36
N GLU A 278 -29.74 -5.40 15.10
CA GLU A 278 -30.55 -5.64 16.30
C GLU A 278 -31.90 -6.25 15.94
N TYR A 279 -32.58 -5.82 14.87
CA TYR A 279 -33.79 -6.50 14.36
C TYR A 279 -33.51 -7.96 13.97
N ILE A 280 -32.39 -8.24 13.31
CA ILE A 280 -32.02 -9.62 12.97
C ILE A 280 -31.74 -10.44 14.24
N LYS A 281 -31.12 -9.85 15.26
CA LYS A 281 -30.87 -10.50 16.56
C LYS A 281 -32.17 -10.94 17.24
N VAL A 282 -33.16 -10.04 17.27
CA VAL A 282 -34.49 -10.36 17.80
C VAL A 282 -35.11 -11.52 17.01
N GLY A 283 -35.03 -11.50 15.69
CA GLY A 283 -35.50 -12.60 14.83
C GLY A 283 -34.79 -13.94 15.12
N LEU A 284 -33.48 -13.91 15.34
CA LEU A 284 -32.71 -15.10 15.72
C LEU A 284 -33.15 -15.64 17.08
N LEU A 285 -33.40 -14.76 18.07
CA LEU A 285 -33.92 -15.17 19.38
C LEU A 285 -35.22 -15.92 19.23
N TYR A 286 -36.19 -15.41 18.44
CA TYR A 286 -37.46 -16.12 18.17
C TYR A 286 -37.25 -17.51 17.55
N VAL A 287 -36.30 -17.64 16.63
CA VAL A 287 -35.98 -18.94 16.01
C VAL A 287 -35.42 -19.91 17.05
N PHE A 288 -34.47 -19.48 17.87
CA PHE A 288 -33.90 -20.34 18.92
C PHE A 288 -34.92 -20.70 20.01
N ASP A 289 -35.86 -19.80 20.34
CA ASP A 289 -36.95 -20.04 21.27
C ASP A 289 -37.95 -21.06 20.70
N PHE A 290 -38.26 -20.96 19.39
CA PHE A 290 -39.13 -21.94 18.73
C PHE A 290 -38.58 -23.38 18.79
N PHE A 291 -37.23 -23.52 18.69
CA PHE A 291 -36.57 -24.81 18.82
C PHE A 291 -36.30 -25.24 20.28
N ASN A 292 -36.77 -24.48 21.30
CA ASN A 292 -36.48 -24.70 22.71
C ASN A 292 -34.99 -24.92 23.00
N ALA A 293 -34.12 -24.14 22.34
CA ALA A 293 -32.68 -24.27 22.50
C ALA A 293 -32.27 -23.91 23.96
N PRO A 294 -31.31 -24.62 24.57
CA PRO A 294 -30.77 -24.27 25.87
C PRO A 294 -30.23 -22.85 25.92
N ASP A 295 -30.39 -22.15 27.04
CA ASP A 295 -29.97 -20.75 27.20
C ASP A 295 -28.46 -20.54 26.96
N PHE A 296 -27.66 -21.54 27.33
CA PHE A 296 -26.21 -21.53 27.00
C PHE A 296 -25.96 -21.49 25.49
N ILE A 297 -26.68 -22.26 24.70
CA ILE A 297 -26.54 -22.28 23.23
C ILE A 297 -27.02 -20.95 22.64
N LYS A 298 -28.17 -20.42 23.10
CA LYS A 298 -28.65 -19.07 22.68
C LYS A 298 -27.62 -18.01 23.00
N GLY A 299 -27.10 -17.99 24.24
CA GLY A 299 -26.07 -17.06 24.66
C GLY A 299 -24.80 -17.14 23.82
N PHE A 300 -24.31 -18.35 23.59
CA PHE A 300 -23.08 -18.56 22.82
C PHE A 300 -23.19 -18.09 21.37
N PHE A 301 -24.24 -18.49 20.66
CA PHE A 301 -24.38 -18.14 19.23
C PHE A 301 -24.86 -16.70 19.02
N ILE A 302 -25.81 -16.21 19.83
CA ILE A 302 -26.41 -14.90 19.64
C ILE A 302 -25.61 -13.83 20.37
N ASN A 303 -25.40 -13.95 21.68
CA ASN A 303 -24.72 -12.91 22.46
C ASN A 303 -23.19 -12.97 22.30
N GLY A 304 -22.60 -14.13 22.03
CA GLY A 304 -21.19 -14.29 21.79
C GLY A 304 -20.86 -13.98 20.33
N ILE A 305 -21.18 -14.88 19.41
CA ILE A 305 -20.73 -14.83 18.02
C ILE A 305 -21.45 -13.71 17.25
N TYR A 306 -22.79 -13.72 17.24
CA TYR A 306 -23.55 -12.79 16.40
C TYR A 306 -23.38 -11.33 16.85
N THR A 307 -23.44 -11.05 18.15
CA THR A 307 -23.30 -9.68 18.67
C THR A 307 -21.90 -9.11 18.35
N THR A 308 -20.84 -9.90 18.54
CA THR A 308 -19.48 -9.46 18.19
C THR A 308 -19.31 -9.24 16.68
N LEU A 309 -19.88 -10.15 15.88
CA LEU A 309 -19.82 -10.06 14.42
C LEU A 309 -20.56 -8.82 13.91
N SER A 310 -21.80 -8.60 14.37
CA SER A 310 -22.62 -7.46 13.99
C SER A 310 -21.99 -6.14 14.38
N TRP A 311 -21.38 -6.07 15.57
CA TRP A 311 -20.61 -4.92 16.04
C TRP A 311 -19.46 -4.58 15.11
N VAL A 312 -18.58 -5.56 14.83
CA VAL A 312 -17.42 -5.39 13.95
C VAL A 312 -17.85 -4.93 12.56
N VAL A 313 -18.90 -5.54 11.98
CA VAL A 313 -19.37 -5.16 10.64
C VAL A 313 -20.00 -3.76 10.65
N ALA A 314 -20.84 -3.43 11.63
CA ALA A 314 -21.51 -2.13 11.71
C ALA A 314 -20.53 -0.96 11.86
N VAL A 315 -19.47 -1.15 12.65
CA VAL A 315 -18.48 -0.10 12.93
C VAL A 315 -17.41 0.00 11.83
N MET A 316 -16.99 -1.12 11.22
CA MET A 316 -15.90 -1.13 10.25
C MET A 316 -16.34 -0.84 8.81
N LEU A 317 -17.49 -1.40 8.37
CA LEU A 317 -17.89 -1.35 6.97
C LEU A 317 -18.13 0.08 6.45
N PRO A 318 -18.92 0.94 7.11
CA PRO A 318 -19.24 2.26 6.57
C PRO A 318 -18.03 3.20 6.44
N PRO A 319 -17.14 3.34 7.45
CA PRO A 319 -15.93 4.15 7.29
C PRO A 319 -15.02 3.65 6.17
N MET A 320 -14.85 2.33 6.03
CA MET A 320 -14.03 1.77 4.96
C MET A 320 -14.65 1.99 3.59
N ALA A 321 -15.99 1.86 3.48
CA ALA A 321 -16.73 2.07 2.23
C ALA A 321 -16.67 3.52 1.73
N ILE A 322 -16.42 4.48 2.61
CA ILE A 322 -16.24 5.90 2.26
C ILE A 322 -14.75 6.21 2.02
N PHE A 323 -13.89 5.81 2.94
CA PHE A 323 -12.46 6.15 2.92
C PHE A 323 -11.73 5.61 1.69
N PHE A 324 -11.88 4.30 1.38
CA PHE A 324 -11.10 3.70 0.30
C PHE A 324 -11.44 4.24 -1.09
N PRO A 325 -12.71 4.43 -1.47
CA PRO A 325 -13.03 5.07 -2.74
C PRO A 325 -12.53 6.52 -2.83
N LEU A 326 -12.67 7.32 -1.77
CA LEU A 326 -12.18 8.70 -1.75
C LEU A 326 -10.66 8.75 -1.88
N PHE A 327 -9.94 7.89 -1.15
CA PHE A 327 -8.49 7.79 -1.24
C PHE A 327 -8.04 7.33 -2.63
N ALA A 328 -8.73 6.34 -3.23
CA ALA A 328 -8.43 5.87 -4.57
C ALA A 328 -8.68 6.94 -5.65
N LEU A 329 -9.69 7.80 -5.47
CA LEU A 329 -9.91 8.95 -6.36
C LEU A 329 -8.76 9.96 -6.29
N ILE A 330 -8.24 10.25 -5.10
CA ILE A 330 -7.07 11.13 -4.90
C ILE A 330 -5.82 10.50 -5.52
N GLU A 331 -5.68 9.17 -5.43
CA GLU A 331 -4.62 8.39 -6.07
C GLU A 331 -4.70 8.50 -7.60
N ASP A 332 -5.85 8.20 -8.19
CA ASP A 332 -6.08 8.26 -9.64
C ASP A 332 -5.88 9.68 -10.21
N PHE A 333 -6.26 10.71 -9.45
CA PHE A 333 -6.02 12.10 -9.82
C PHE A 333 -4.52 12.44 -9.91
N GLY A 334 -3.65 11.63 -9.27
CA GLY A 334 -2.19 11.82 -9.29
C GLY A 334 -1.68 12.77 -8.20
N TYR A 335 -2.47 13.04 -7.16
CA TYR A 335 -2.04 13.91 -6.07
C TYR A 335 -1.07 13.22 -5.08
N LEU A 336 -1.21 11.90 -4.89
CA LEU A 336 -0.38 11.15 -3.94
C LEU A 336 1.15 11.25 -4.20
N PRO A 337 1.65 11.22 -5.44
CA PRO A 337 3.08 11.45 -5.70
C PRO A 337 3.58 12.82 -5.21
N ARG A 338 2.72 13.87 -5.23
CA ARG A 338 3.06 15.21 -4.73
C ARG A 338 3.20 15.23 -3.21
N ILE A 339 2.34 14.48 -2.52
CA ILE A 339 2.46 14.27 -1.07
C ILE A 339 3.80 13.59 -0.75
N ALA A 340 4.11 12.48 -1.44
CA ALA A 340 5.36 11.76 -1.27
C ALA A 340 6.58 12.65 -1.51
N PHE A 341 6.55 13.50 -2.55
CA PHE A 341 7.61 14.45 -2.87
C PHE A 341 7.84 15.46 -1.74
N ASN A 342 6.77 16.04 -1.18
CA ASN A 342 6.88 17.00 -0.07
C ASN A 342 7.49 16.37 1.20
N LEU A 343 7.19 15.11 1.45
CA LEU A 343 7.64 14.38 2.64
C LEU A 343 9.01 13.72 2.45
N ASP A 344 9.47 13.52 1.22
CA ASP A 344 10.67 12.73 0.92
C ASP A 344 11.92 13.23 1.65
N LYS A 345 12.13 14.54 1.68
CA LYS A 345 13.27 15.13 2.39
C LYS A 345 13.28 14.84 3.89
N PHE A 346 12.09 14.68 4.51
CA PHE A 346 11.95 14.34 5.92
C PHE A 346 12.26 12.86 6.15
N PHE A 347 11.63 11.99 5.36
CA PHE A 347 11.78 10.55 5.50
C PHE A 347 13.17 10.05 5.12
N SER A 348 13.78 10.62 4.10
CA SER A 348 15.14 10.25 3.68
C SER A 348 16.19 10.49 4.76
N LYS A 349 16.03 11.51 5.62
CA LYS A 349 16.90 11.72 6.78
C LYS A 349 16.80 10.59 7.83
N CYS A 350 15.66 9.92 7.86
CA CYS A 350 15.40 8.80 8.77
C CYS A 350 15.69 7.44 8.13
N GLY A 351 16.30 7.40 6.95
CA GLY A 351 16.60 6.15 6.24
C GLY A 351 15.37 5.47 5.63
N ALA A 352 14.32 6.23 5.39
CA ALA A 352 13.05 5.79 4.82
C ALA A 352 12.72 6.58 3.54
N HIS A 353 11.79 6.10 2.74
CA HIS A 353 11.38 6.73 1.49
C HIS A 353 10.18 7.66 1.70
N GLY A 354 10.07 8.77 0.94
CA GLY A 354 8.92 9.69 1.01
C GLY A 354 7.56 9.04 0.75
N LYS A 355 7.52 7.95 -0.03
CA LYS A 355 6.32 7.12 -0.22
C LYS A 355 5.80 6.50 1.08
N GLN A 356 6.65 6.37 2.13
CA GLN A 356 6.20 5.90 3.45
C GLN A 356 5.16 6.84 4.06
N GLY A 357 5.25 8.15 3.84
CA GLY A 357 4.22 9.10 4.28
C GLY A 357 2.83 8.79 3.71
N LEU A 358 2.75 8.27 2.47
CA LEU A 358 1.49 7.82 1.89
C LEU A 358 0.95 6.57 2.58
N THR A 359 1.81 5.60 2.85
CA THR A 359 1.40 4.36 3.53
C THR A 359 0.96 4.62 4.96
N MET A 360 1.59 5.60 5.64
CA MET A 360 1.15 6.08 6.95
C MET A 360 -0.22 6.75 6.88
N ALA A 361 -0.47 7.62 5.89
CA ALA A 361 -1.79 8.24 5.67
C ALA A 361 -2.87 7.18 5.42
N MET A 362 -2.57 6.14 4.62
CA MET A 362 -3.46 4.98 4.45
C MET A 362 -3.65 4.22 5.77
N GLY A 363 -2.60 4.11 6.59
CA GLY A 363 -2.59 3.45 7.90
C GLY A 363 -3.54 4.12 8.90
N ILE A 364 -3.69 5.45 8.88
CA ILE A 364 -4.68 6.18 9.69
C ILE A 364 -6.10 5.71 9.35
N GLY A 365 -6.41 5.44 8.08
CA GLY A 365 -7.68 4.82 7.72
C GLY A 365 -7.78 3.37 8.17
N CYS A 366 -6.81 2.55 7.76
CA CYS A 366 -6.70 1.13 8.13
C CYS A 366 -5.25 0.65 8.02
N ASN A 367 -4.67 0.15 9.10
CA ASN A 367 -3.29 -0.35 9.11
C ASN A 367 -3.04 -1.49 8.11
N ALA A 368 -4.00 -2.39 7.92
CA ALA A 368 -3.89 -3.45 6.91
C ALA A 368 -3.75 -2.89 5.48
N CYS A 369 -4.45 -1.80 5.19
CA CYS A 369 -4.34 -1.12 3.90
C CYS A 369 -3.03 -0.33 3.77
N GLY A 370 -2.58 0.32 4.84
CA GLY A 370 -1.26 0.94 4.89
C GLY A 370 -0.15 -0.05 4.60
N VAL A 371 -0.18 -1.24 5.20
CA VAL A 371 0.75 -2.35 4.94
C VAL A 371 0.69 -2.81 3.48
N THR A 372 -0.51 -3.02 2.91
CA THR A 372 -0.64 -3.37 1.49
C THR A 372 -0.14 -2.23 0.59
N GLY A 373 -0.37 -0.98 0.99
CA GLY A 373 0.14 0.21 0.30
C GLY A 373 1.66 0.28 0.23
N CYS A 374 2.39 -0.37 1.14
CA CYS A 374 3.85 -0.41 1.11
C CYS A 374 4.44 -1.03 -0.16
N ARG A 375 3.62 -1.74 -0.96
CA ARG A 375 4.03 -2.25 -2.28
C ARG A 375 4.47 -1.15 -3.26
N ILE A 376 4.04 0.10 -3.06
CA ILE A 376 4.49 1.24 -3.88
C ILE A 376 5.97 1.60 -3.64
N ILE A 377 6.57 1.10 -2.56
CA ILE A 377 7.98 1.30 -2.21
C ILE A 377 8.80 0.20 -2.89
N GLU A 378 9.69 0.60 -3.79
CA GLU A 378 10.43 -0.32 -4.65
C GLU A 378 11.55 -1.03 -3.90
N SER A 379 12.28 -0.32 -3.03
CA SER A 379 13.35 -0.90 -2.21
C SER A 379 12.79 -1.92 -1.21
N PRO A 380 13.21 -3.20 -1.24
CA PRO A 380 12.73 -4.22 -0.30
C PRO A 380 13.00 -3.86 1.16
N LYS A 381 14.17 -3.23 1.44
CA LYS A 381 14.56 -2.75 2.76
C LYS A 381 13.59 -1.67 3.26
N GLU A 382 13.39 -0.61 2.48
CA GLU A 382 12.53 0.52 2.84
C GLU A 382 11.07 0.10 2.93
N ARG A 383 10.63 -0.81 2.04
CA ARG A 383 9.31 -1.42 2.09
C ARG A 383 9.08 -2.21 3.37
N LEU A 384 10.06 -2.97 3.81
CA LEU A 384 9.98 -3.73 5.06
C LEU A 384 9.93 -2.80 6.29
N ILE A 385 10.77 -1.76 6.33
CA ILE A 385 10.74 -0.73 7.36
C ILE A 385 9.34 -0.09 7.41
N ALA A 386 8.81 0.36 6.27
CA ALA A 386 7.49 0.97 6.18
C ALA A 386 6.38 0.01 6.66
N THR A 387 6.45 -1.28 6.28
CA THR A 387 5.50 -2.32 6.68
C THR A 387 5.46 -2.50 8.19
N VAL A 388 6.62 -2.63 8.81
CA VAL A 388 6.74 -2.87 10.26
C VAL A 388 6.35 -1.64 11.07
N THR A 389 6.76 -0.45 10.62
CA THR A 389 6.51 0.80 11.35
C THR A 389 5.14 1.42 11.09
N ASN A 390 4.39 0.93 10.11
CA ASN A 390 3.02 1.41 9.85
C ASN A 390 2.07 1.21 11.05
N ASN A 391 2.38 0.24 11.92
CA ASN A 391 1.57 -0.08 13.10
C ASN A 391 1.57 1.01 14.18
N PHE A 392 2.51 1.95 14.15
CA PHE A 392 2.51 3.11 15.05
C PHE A 392 1.43 4.14 14.71
N MET A 393 0.89 4.10 13.48
CA MET A 393 -0.18 5.02 13.11
C MET A 393 -1.51 4.57 13.70
N PRO A 394 -2.20 5.45 14.46
CA PRO A 394 -3.52 5.14 14.96
C PRO A 394 -4.50 4.99 13.79
N CYS A 395 -5.13 3.84 13.68
CA CYS A 395 -6.15 3.58 12.65
C CYS A 395 -7.54 4.05 13.12
N ASN A 396 -8.48 4.07 12.17
CA ASN A 396 -9.85 4.49 12.45
C ASN A 396 -10.50 3.73 13.62
N GLY A 397 -10.19 2.44 13.79
CA GLY A 397 -10.69 1.64 14.91
C GLY A 397 -10.14 2.01 16.29
N ARG A 398 -9.07 2.79 16.36
CA ARG A 398 -8.51 3.31 17.62
C ARG A 398 -9.08 4.68 17.99
N PHE A 399 -9.58 5.45 17.03
CA PHE A 399 -10.09 6.80 17.29
C PHE A 399 -11.27 6.87 18.26
N PRO A 400 -12.28 6.00 18.21
CA PRO A 400 -13.38 6.04 19.16
C PRO A 400 -12.89 6.00 20.61
N MET A 401 -11.95 5.09 20.92
CA MET A 401 -11.35 4.99 22.25
C MET A 401 -10.54 6.23 22.62
N LEU A 402 -9.70 6.72 21.71
CA LEU A 402 -8.89 7.93 21.95
C LEU A 402 -9.79 9.15 22.19
N ILE A 403 -10.81 9.35 21.37
CA ILE A 403 -11.75 10.48 21.51
C ILE A 403 -12.53 10.36 22.81
N ALA A 404 -13.04 9.17 23.18
CA ALA A 404 -13.77 8.96 24.42
C ALA A 404 -12.91 9.32 25.65
N LEU A 405 -11.70 8.77 25.73
CA LEU A 405 -10.80 9.03 26.86
C LEU A 405 -10.37 10.49 26.95
N ILE A 406 -10.03 11.13 25.81
CA ILE A 406 -9.69 12.56 25.77
C ILE A 406 -10.88 13.40 26.21
N THR A 407 -12.09 13.11 25.70
CA THR A 407 -13.29 13.83 26.07
C THR A 407 -13.57 13.72 27.56
N ILE A 408 -13.48 12.54 28.13
CA ILE A 408 -13.81 12.25 29.53
C ILE A 408 -12.81 12.88 30.50
N PHE A 409 -11.52 12.77 30.24
CA PHE A 409 -10.48 13.16 31.21
C PHE A 409 -9.88 14.54 30.95
N PHE A 410 -10.01 15.12 29.75
CA PHE A 410 -9.36 16.38 29.36
C PHE A 410 -10.32 17.49 28.97
N SER A 411 -11.64 17.22 28.80
CA SER A 411 -12.63 18.29 28.61
C SER A 411 -13.05 18.86 29.96
N GLY A 412 -12.22 19.68 30.57
CA GLY A 412 -12.60 20.37 31.81
C GLY A 412 -13.92 21.16 31.65
N SER A 413 -14.46 21.69 32.76
CA SER A 413 -15.72 22.46 32.86
C SER A 413 -15.77 23.79 32.05
N ALA A 414 -14.94 23.93 31.04
CA ALA A 414 -14.90 25.06 30.10
C ALA A 414 -16.05 24.97 29.08
N CYS A 415 -16.46 26.11 28.51
CA CYS A 415 -17.49 26.18 27.49
C CYS A 415 -17.32 25.12 26.41
N VAL A 416 -18.41 24.51 25.94
CA VAL A 416 -18.46 23.40 24.95
C VAL A 416 -17.57 23.66 23.72
N PHE A 417 -17.44 24.90 23.28
CA PHE A 417 -16.58 25.27 22.15
C PHE A 417 -15.08 25.16 22.47
N ALA A 418 -14.66 25.58 23.66
CA ALA A 418 -13.27 25.50 24.11
C ALA A 418 -12.85 24.04 24.35
N SER A 419 -13.76 23.19 24.85
CA SER A 419 -13.50 21.75 25.03
C SER A 419 -13.31 21.02 23.69
N SER A 420 -14.12 21.33 22.68
CA SER A 420 -14.00 20.72 21.34
C SER A 420 -12.64 21.05 20.66
N ILE A 421 -12.16 22.29 20.81
CA ILE A 421 -10.85 22.69 20.29
C ILE A 421 -9.71 21.97 21.05
N SER A 422 -9.84 21.84 22.37
CA SER A 422 -8.83 21.15 23.19
C SER A 422 -8.72 19.67 22.82
N ILE A 423 -9.86 18.98 22.62
CA ILE A 423 -9.91 17.58 22.17
C ILE A 423 -9.22 17.44 20.81
N ALA A 424 -9.56 18.30 19.85
CA ALA A 424 -8.95 18.27 18.51
C ALA A 424 -7.44 18.54 18.58
N LEU A 425 -6.99 19.48 19.42
CA LEU A 425 -5.56 19.77 19.60
C LEU A 425 -4.80 18.60 20.18
N ILE A 426 -5.33 17.95 21.23
CA ILE A 426 -4.71 16.77 21.84
C ILE A 426 -4.62 15.64 20.83
N LEU A 427 -5.68 15.39 20.07
CA LEU A 427 -5.69 14.35 19.03
C LEU A 427 -4.62 14.61 17.95
N VAL A 428 -4.48 15.85 17.50
CA VAL A 428 -3.41 16.24 16.54
C VAL A 428 -2.04 16.03 17.15
N LEU A 429 -1.82 16.39 18.40
CA LEU A 429 -0.53 16.17 19.10
C LEU A 429 -0.21 14.67 19.22
N LEU A 430 -1.21 13.82 19.49
CA LEU A 430 -1.03 12.37 19.54
C LEU A 430 -0.67 11.79 18.16
N ILE A 431 -1.30 12.25 17.09
CA ILE A 431 -0.96 11.84 15.72
C ILE A 431 0.47 12.28 15.37
N LEU A 432 0.85 13.51 15.71
CA LEU A 432 2.22 14.00 15.50
C LEU A 432 3.24 13.18 16.28
N PHE A 433 2.91 12.81 17.52
CA PHE A 433 3.75 11.93 18.34
C PHE A 433 3.91 10.54 17.69
N ALA A 434 2.84 9.95 17.18
CA ALA A 434 2.87 8.69 16.46
C ALA A 434 3.75 8.77 15.18
N VAL A 435 3.66 9.87 14.43
CA VAL A 435 4.52 10.14 13.26
C VAL A 435 5.99 10.25 13.68
N MET A 436 6.30 11.01 14.73
CA MET A 436 7.68 11.14 15.22
C MET A 436 8.25 9.80 15.68
N MET A 437 7.47 9.00 16.39
CA MET A 437 7.87 7.65 16.81
C MET A 437 8.10 6.73 15.62
N THR A 438 7.24 6.79 14.60
CA THR A 438 7.44 6.05 13.34
C THR A 438 8.77 6.41 12.69
N MET A 439 9.10 7.70 12.59
CA MET A 439 10.36 8.17 12.00
C MET A 439 11.57 7.76 12.85
N PHE A 440 11.45 7.85 14.17
CA PHE A 440 12.51 7.46 15.10
C PHE A 440 12.83 5.96 15.00
N VAL A 441 11.79 5.12 15.03
CA VAL A 441 11.94 3.66 14.89
C VAL A 441 12.45 3.29 13.49
N SER A 442 11.96 3.94 12.43
CA SER A 442 12.46 3.74 11.06
C SER A 442 13.97 4.02 10.98
N LYS A 443 14.46 5.09 11.64
CA LYS A 443 15.88 5.42 11.69
C LYS A 443 16.68 4.34 12.42
N ILE A 444 16.20 3.88 13.57
CA ILE A 444 16.86 2.80 14.34
C ILE A 444 16.95 1.54 13.47
N LEU A 445 15.85 1.09 12.88
CA LEU A 445 15.81 -0.10 12.03
C LEU A 445 16.74 0.03 10.81
N SER A 446 16.78 1.20 10.19
CA SER A 446 17.65 1.47 9.04
C SER A 446 19.15 1.41 9.34
N VAL A 447 19.55 1.72 10.60
CA VAL A 447 20.96 1.71 11.03
C VAL A 447 21.36 0.37 11.63
N THR A 448 20.42 -0.34 12.27
CA THR A 448 20.71 -1.59 13.02
C THR A 448 20.42 -2.84 12.19
N LEU A 449 19.16 -3.29 12.19
CA LEU A 449 18.73 -4.58 11.61
C LEU A 449 18.74 -4.60 10.08
N LEU A 450 18.44 -3.48 9.45
CA LEU A 450 18.27 -3.34 8.02
C LEU A 450 19.30 -2.37 7.44
N SER A 451 20.58 -2.57 7.79
CA SER A 451 21.70 -1.80 7.24
C SER A 451 21.86 -2.10 5.74
N GLY A 452 22.19 -1.09 4.93
CA GLY A 452 22.40 -1.21 3.50
C GLY A 452 22.28 0.14 2.78
N GLU A 453 22.64 0.18 1.51
CA GLU A 453 22.58 1.40 0.72
C GLU A 453 21.14 1.91 0.56
N ARG A 454 20.99 3.22 0.55
CA ARG A 454 19.70 3.88 0.31
C ARG A 454 19.38 3.79 -1.18
N SER A 455 18.11 3.63 -1.50
CA SER A 455 17.70 3.72 -2.89
C SER A 455 17.94 5.15 -3.41
N ALA A 456 18.72 5.28 -4.48
CA ALA A 456 18.95 6.55 -5.16
C ALA A 456 17.78 6.89 -6.11
N PHE A 457 16.55 6.65 -5.68
CA PHE A 457 15.37 6.80 -6.52
C PHE A 457 14.92 8.26 -6.60
N ALA A 458 14.92 8.83 -7.81
CA ALA A 458 14.29 10.12 -8.05
C ALA A 458 12.77 9.95 -8.16
N LEU A 459 12.04 10.61 -7.24
CA LEU A 459 10.57 10.55 -7.23
C LEU A 459 10.01 11.24 -8.48
N GLU A 460 9.39 10.46 -9.36
CA GLU A 460 8.69 11.00 -10.54
C GLU A 460 7.33 11.56 -10.14
N LEU A 461 7.00 12.73 -10.69
CA LEU A 461 5.67 13.31 -10.61
C LEU A 461 4.90 12.95 -11.89
N PRO A 462 4.04 11.93 -11.88
CA PRO A 462 3.26 11.57 -13.04
C PRO A 462 2.27 12.69 -13.39
N PRO A 463 1.85 12.83 -14.66
CA PRO A 463 0.87 13.82 -15.05
C PRO A 463 -0.47 13.59 -14.36
N TYR A 464 -1.23 14.68 -14.15
CA TYR A 464 -2.60 14.58 -13.63
C TYR A 464 -3.49 13.85 -14.63
N ARG A 465 -4.25 12.89 -14.13
CA ARG A 465 -5.19 12.10 -14.92
C ARG A 465 -6.62 12.38 -14.46
N LYS A 466 -7.57 12.40 -15.39
CA LYS A 466 -8.99 12.45 -15.04
C LYS A 466 -9.41 11.08 -14.49
N PRO A 467 -9.83 10.98 -13.22
CA PRO A 467 -10.23 9.70 -12.65
C PRO A 467 -11.48 9.15 -13.35
N ARG A 468 -11.55 7.84 -13.50
CA ARG A 468 -12.77 7.16 -13.95
C ARG A 468 -13.64 6.87 -12.73
N ILE A 469 -14.34 7.91 -12.24
CA ILE A 469 -14.99 7.96 -10.92
C ILE A 469 -15.76 6.66 -10.59
N LEU A 470 -16.73 6.28 -11.42
CA LEU A 470 -17.57 5.10 -11.13
C LEU A 470 -16.76 3.79 -11.09
N LYS A 471 -15.84 3.60 -12.03
CA LYS A 471 -15.00 2.40 -12.07
C LYS A 471 -14.07 2.32 -10.84
N THR A 472 -13.45 3.43 -10.48
CA THR A 472 -12.55 3.52 -9.31
C THR A 472 -13.31 3.28 -8.01
N ILE A 473 -14.52 3.84 -7.85
CA ILE A 473 -15.36 3.61 -6.67
C ILE A 473 -15.72 2.13 -6.55
N VAL A 474 -16.25 1.53 -7.62
CA VAL A 474 -16.69 0.12 -7.61
C VAL A 474 -15.51 -0.83 -7.36
N SER A 475 -14.38 -0.66 -8.08
CA SER A 475 -13.23 -1.54 -7.88
C SER A 475 -12.62 -1.36 -6.48
N SER A 476 -12.55 -0.14 -5.95
CA SER A 476 -12.04 0.11 -4.60
C SER A 476 -12.94 -0.50 -3.53
N PHE A 477 -14.25 -0.44 -3.69
CA PHE A 477 -15.20 -1.08 -2.79
C PHE A 477 -15.06 -2.61 -2.80
N LEU A 478 -15.05 -3.23 -3.98
CA LEU A 478 -14.96 -4.69 -4.11
C LEU A 478 -13.59 -5.25 -3.71
N ASP A 479 -12.51 -4.64 -4.20
CA ASP A 479 -11.16 -5.19 -4.07
C ASP A 479 -10.50 -4.82 -2.73
N ARG A 480 -10.86 -3.68 -2.14
CA ARG A 480 -10.27 -3.22 -0.87
C ARG A 480 -11.23 -3.40 0.31
N THR A 481 -12.45 -2.85 0.24
CA THR A 481 -13.38 -2.87 1.39
C THR A 481 -13.87 -4.27 1.71
N LEU A 482 -14.44 -5.00 0.75
CA LEU A 482 -14.97 -6.35 1.00
C LEU A 482 -13.87 -7.35 1.36
N PHE A 483 -12.69 -7.21 0.80
CA PHE A 483 -11.56 -8.08 1.10
C PHE A 483 -11.07 -7.93 2.56
N VAL A 484 -10.97 -6.70 3.06
CA VAL A 484 -10.57 -6.42 4.45
C VAL A 484 -11.68 -6.84 5.40
N LEU A 485 -12.94 -6.52 5.08
CA LEU A 485 -14.09 -6.92 5.87
C LEU A 485 -14.20 -8.44 6.00
N GLY A 486 -14.03 -9.19 4.91
CA GLY A 486 -14.07 -10.66 4.94
C GLY A 486 -13.05 -11.27 5.90
N ARG A 487 -11.85 -10.69 5.98
CA ARG A 487 -10.84 -11.11 6.98
C ARG A 487 -11.25 -10.77 8.41
N ALA A 488 -11.82 -9.59 8.63
CA ALA A 488 -12.28 -9.17 9.94
C ALA A 488 -13.39 -10.10 10.44
N VAL A 489 -14.35 -10.46 9.58
CA VAL A 489 -15.44 -11.41 9.88
C VAL A 489 -14.91 -12.79 10.29
N ILE A 490 -13.94 -13.34 9.54
CA ILE A 490 -13.36 -14.66 9.82
C ILE A 490 -12.71 -14.70 11.22
N VAL A 491 -12.12 -13.59 11.66
CA VAL A 491 -11.48 -13.54 12.98
C VAL A 491 -12.45 -13.13 14.08
N ALA A 492 -13.47 -12.32 13.78
CA ALA A 492 -14.46 -11.89 14.76
C ALA A 492 -15.32 -13.05 15.30
N ILE A 493 -15.62 -14.05 14.46
CA ILE A 493 -16.42 -15.22 14.88
C ILE A 493 -15.76 -15.99 16.03
N PRO A 494 -14.54 -16.53 15.92
CA PRO A 494 -13.91 -17.25 17.01
C PRO A 494 -13.60 -16.35 18.21
N ALA A 495 -13.34 -15.06 17.99
CA ALA A 495 -13.09 -14.12 19.05
C ALA A 495 -14.34 -13.84 19.89
N GLY A 496 -15.48 -13.60 19.25
CA GLY A 496 -16.75 -13.43 19.96
C GLY A 496 -17.14 -14.66 20.77
N ALA A 497 -16.93 -15.85 20.22
CA ALA A 497 -17.10 -17.10 20.94
C ALA A 497 -16.19 -17.18 22.18
N LEU A 498 -14.89 -16.84 22.03
CA LEU A 498 -13.93 -16.86 23.13
C LEU A 498 -14.28 -15.83 24.22
N ILE A 499 -14.58 -14.59 23.83
CA ILE A 499 -14.96 -13.51 24.77
C ILE A 499 -16.18 -13.94 25.60
N TRP A 500 -17.21 -14.46 24.93
CA TRP A 500 -18.43 -14.90 25.61
C TRP A 500 -18.15 -16.08 26.54
N LEU A 501 -17.37 -17.07 26.13
CA LEU A 501 -17.00 -18.21 26.97
C LEU A 501 -16.26 -17.76 28.24
N LEU A 502 -15.27 -16.88 28.10
CA LEU A 502 -14.52 -16.35 29.23
C LEU A 502 -15.40 -15.56 30.20
N ALA A 503 -16.39 -14.81 29.68
CA ALA A 503 -17.27 -14.00 30.49
C ALA A 503 -18.41 -14.80 31.17
N ASN A 504 -18.84 -15.93 30.59
CA ASN A 504 -20.02 -16.67 31.04
C ASN A 504 -19.72 -18.07 31.64
N ILE A 505 -18.46 -18.50 31.65
CA ILE A 505 -18.05 -19.70 32.38
C ILE A 505 -17.60 -19.27 33.77
N TYR A 506 -18.29 -19.74 34.78
CA TYR A 506 -18.00 -19.47 36.19
C TYR A 506 -17.26 -20.66 36.81
N ILE A 507 -16.21 -20.39 37.56
CA ILE A 507 -15.51 -21.33 38.42
C ILE A 507 -15.66 -20.81 39.84
N ALA A 508 -16.38 -21.57 40.70
CA ALA A 508 -16.87 -21.07 41.97
C ALA A 508 -17.74 -19.81 41.79
N ASP A 509 -17.38 -18.69 42.40
CA ASP A 509 -18.18 -17.44 42.36
C ASP A 509 -17.69 -16.40 41.35
N SER A 510 -16.65 -16.71 40.57
CA SER A 510 -16.04 -15.75 39.66
C SER A 510 -16.02 -16.27 38.22
N SER A 511 -16.18 -15.35 37.23
CA SER A 511 -16.06 -15.70 35.82
C SER A 511 -14.61 -16.03 35.47
N LEU A 512 -14.42 -16.86 34.46
CA LEU A 512 -13.07 -17.17 33.95
C LEU A 512 -12.34 -15.90 33.48
N LEU A 513 -13.06 -14.90 32.97
CA LEU A 513 -12.55 -13.60 32.61
C LEU A 513 -11.95 -12.88 33.83
N SER A 514 -12.63 -12.93 35.01
CA SER A 514 -12.11 -12.33 36.23
C SER A 514 -10.79 -12.95 36.66
N TYR A 515 -10.66 -14.27 36.61
CA TYR A 515 -9.37 -14.92 36.88
C TYR A 515 -8.24 -14.47 35.95
N CYS A 516 -8.57 -14.30 34.66
CA CYS A 516 -7.58 -13.79 33.69
C CYS A 516 -7.21 -12.33 34.00
N THR A 517 -8.19 -11.48 34.37
CA THR A 517 -7.90 -10.07 34.71
C THR A 517 -7.06 -9.98 35.97
N ASP A 518 -7.37 -10.77 37.02
CA ASP A 518 -6.62 -10.81 38.27
C ASP A 518 -5.17 -11.29 38.08
N PHE A 519 -4.96 -12.23 37.15
CA PHE A 519 -3.62 -12.69 36.80
C PHE A 519 -2.77 -11.57 36.18
N PHE A 520 -3.35 -10.70 35.35
CA PHE A 520 -2.64 -9.59 34.71
C PHE A 520 -2.59 -8.33 35.59
N ASP A 521 -3.35 -8.22 36.66
CA ASP A 521 -3.48 -7.01 37.48
C ASP A 521 -2.15 -6.55 38.12
N PRO A 522 -1.30 -7.44 38.69
CA PRO A 522 0.00 -7.01 39.25
C PRO A 522 0.92 -6.37 38.19
N PHE A 523 0.90 -6.93 36.99
CA PHE A 523 1.67 -6.37 35.88
C PHE A 523 1.04 -5.07 35.37
N GLY A 524 -0.29 -5.00 35.29
CA GLY A 524 -1.03 -3.80 34.89
C GLY A 524 -0.70 -2.62 35.78
N ARG A 525 -0.81 -2.80 37.09
CA ARG A 525 -0.51 -1.75 38.10
C ARG A 525 0.91 -1.24 38.02
N ALA A 526 1.88 -2.11 37.72
CA ALA A 526 3.28 -1.69 37.55
C ALA A 526 3.49 -0.72 36.37
N ILE A 527 2.62 -0.74 35.36
CA ILE A 527 2.69 0.13 34.18
C ILE A 527 1.60 1.19 34.15
N GLY A 528 0.91 1.43 35.26
CA GLY A 528 -0.16 2.44 35.38
C GLY A 528 -1.48 2.08 34.71
N LEU A 529 -1.70 0.79 34.47
CA LEU A 529 -2.95 0.20 33.97
C LEU A 529 -3.55 -0.75 35.02
N ASP A 530 -4.63 -1.42 34.70
CA ASP A 530 -5.16 -2.54 35.47
C ASP A 530 -5.26 -3.82 34.64
N GLY A 531 -5.59 -4.94 35.28
CA GLY A 531 -5.71 -6.23 34.61
C GLY A 531 -6.85 -6.25 33.59
N VAL A 532 -7.93 -5.49 33.83
CA VAL A 532 -9.08 -5.39 32.91
C VAL A 532 -8.68 -4.68 31.62
N ILE A 533 -7.93 -3.57 31.71
CA ILE A 533 -7.45 -2.83 30.54
C ILE A 533 -6.54 -3.73 29.69
N ILE A 534 -5.59 -4.44 30.32
CA ILE A 534 -4.68 -5.33 29.60
C ILE A 534 -5.46 -6.44 28.90
N MET A 535 -6.37 -7.08 29.62
CA MET A 535 -7.17 -8.17 29.06
C MET A 535 -8.08 -7.68 27.93
N ALA A 536 -8.62 -6.45 28.04
CA ALA A 536 -9.41 -5.82 26.98
C ALA A 536 -8.59 -5.58 25.70
N PHE A 537 -7.32 -5.16 25.80
CA PHE A 537 -6.43 -5.08 24.64
C PHE A 537 -6.15 -6.47 24.05
N VAL A 538 -5.94 -7.49 24.86
CA VAL A 538 -5.69 -8.86 24.38
C VAL A 538 -6.93 -9.41 23.66
N LEU A 539 -8.11 -9.27 24.23
CA LEU A 539 -9.37 -9.71 23.63
C LEU A 539 -9.80 -8.83 22.46
N GLY A 540 -9.38 -7.56 22.42
CA GLY A 540 -9.57 -6.62 21.31
C GLY A 540 -8.67 -6.89 20.09
N PHE A 541 -7.80 -7.90 20.13
CA PHE A 541 -6.92 -8.28 19.00
C PHE A 541 -7.66 -8.50 17.67
N PRO A 542 -8.86 -9.06 17.60
CA PRO A 542 -9.63 -9.15 16.37
C PRO A 542 -9.98 -7.80 15.75
N ALA A 543 -10.43 -6.87 16.59
CA ALA A 543 -10.89 -5.53 16.18
C ALA A 543 -10.69 -4.55 17.35
N ASN A 544 -9.89 -3.51 17.12
CA ASN A 544 -9.52 -2.54 18.15
C ASN A 544 -10.73 -1.76 18.72
N GLU A 545 -11.82 -1.69 17.97
CA GLU A 545 -13.06 -1.04 18.34
C GLU A 545 -13.77 -1.73 19.53
N THR A 546 -13.47 -2.99 19.78
CA THR A 546 -14.11 -3.78 20.84
C THR A 546 -13.49 -3.55 22.22
N VAL A 547 -12.38 -2.83 22.33
CA VAL A 547 -11.64 -2.64 23.59
C VAL A 547 -12.50 -1.97 24.66
N ILE A 548 -13.16 -0.82 24.35
CA ILE A 548 -14.05 -0.14 25.30
C ILE A 548 -15.25 -1.03 25.70
N PRO A 549 -16.01 -1.62 24.78
CA PRO A 549 -17.08 -2.56 25.13
C PRO A 549 -16.63 -3.71 26.03
N ILE A 550 -15.41 -4.23 25.84
CA ILE A 550 -14.86 -5.28 26.71
C ILE A 550 -14.53 -4.75 28.10
N ILE A 551 -13.98 -3.53 28.22
CA ILE A 551 -13.73 -2.88 29.51
C ILE A 551 -15.07 -2.71 30.28
N ILE A 552 -16.09 -2.18 29.62
CA ILE A 552 -17.42 -1.97 30.21
C ILE A 552 -18.02 -3.30 30.63
N MET A 553 -18.03 -4.30 29.76
CA MET A 553 -18.52 -5.63 30.03
C MET A 553 -17.83 -6.25 31.25
N SER A 554 -16.50 -6.08 31.36
CA SER A 554 -15.71 -6.65 32.46
C SER A 554 -16.04 -5.98 33.81
N TYR A 555 -16.14 -4.65 33.86
CA TYR A 555 -16.46 -3.92 35.07
C TYR A 555 -17.90 -4.12 35.52
N LEU A 556 -18.84 -4.18 34.58
CA LEU A 556 -20.27 -4.43 34.89
C LEU A 556 -20.62 -5.92 35.05
N SER A 557 -19.71 -6.83 34.70
CA SER A 557 -19.91 -8.28 34.69
C SER A 557 -21.17 -8.71 33.92
N THR A 558 -21.48 -8.01 32.80
CA THR A 558 -22.71 -8.24 32.01
C THR A 558 -22.69 -9.51 31.17
N GLY A 559 -21.52 -10.12 30.98
CA GLY A 559 -21.35 -11.33 30.17
C GLY A 559 -21.55 -11.14 28.65
N THR A 560 -21.89 -9.92 28.21
CA THR A 560 -22.10 -9.56 26.79
C THR A 560 -21.48 -8.20 26.50
N LEU A 561 -21.03 -7.99 25.26
CA LEU A 561 -20.51 -6.69 24.82
C LEU A 561 -21.60 -5.62 24.94
N THR A 562 -21.30 -4.56 25.68
CA THR A 562 -22.19 -3.43 25.93
C THR A 562 -21.50 -2.12 25.54
N ASP A 563 -22.31 -1.16 25.08
CA ASP A 563 -21.86 0.20 24.79
C ASP A 563 -22.28 1.15 25.92
N PHE A 564 -21.72 2.34 25.95
CA PHE A 564 -22.11 3.38 26.91
C PHE A 564 -23.19 4.29 26.28
N ALA A 565 -24.16 4.70 27.09
CA ALA A 565 -25.22 5.60 26.64
C ALA A 565 -24.75 7.06 26.61
N SER A 566 -23.89 7.46 27.56
CA SER A 566 -23.31 8.79 27.62
C SER A 566 -21.87 8.79 28.13
N TYR A 567 -21.10 9.84 27.77
CA TYR A 567 -19.73 10.03 28.28
C TYR A 567 -19.70 10.21 29.81
N GLU A 568 -20.76 10.73 30.40
CA GLU A 568 -20.89 10.92 31.87
C GLU A 568 -21.00 9.58 32.58
N GLU A 569 -21.81 8.66 32.07
CA GLU A 569 -21.91 7.29 32.61
C GLU A 569 -20.58 6.53 32.50
N LEU A 570 -19.91 6.66 31.35
CA LEU A 570 -18.60 6.05 31.15
C LEU A 570 -17.57 6.62 32.13
N PHE A 571 -17.56 7.96 32.36
CA PHE A 571 -16.68 8.59 33.34
C PHE A 571 -16.94 8.06 34.77
N ALA A 572 -18.20 8.00 35.17
CA ALA A 572 -18.57 7.50 36.46
C ALA A 572 -18.15 6.03 36.67
N LEU A 573 -18.36 5.18 35.64
CA LEU A 573 -17.95 3.78 35.69
C LEU A 573 -16.43 3.63 35.81
N LEU A 574 -15.66 4.35 35.02
CA LEU A 574 -14.21 4.26 35.04
C LEU A 574 -13.63 4.78 36.36
N THR A 575 -14.10 5.92 36.87
CA THR A 575 -13.64 6.47 38.16
C THR A 575 -14.01 5.63 39.36
N GLN A 576 -15.20 5.00 39.39
CA GLN A 576 -15.59 4.04 40.43
C GLN A 576 -14.67 2.81 40.46
N ASN A 577 -14.12 2.41 39.32
CA ASN A 577 -13.14 1.32 39.20
C ASN A 577 -11.68 1.79 39.34
N GLY A 578 -11.43 2.97 39.88
CA GLY A 578 -10.11 3.44 40.27
C GLY A 578 -9.29 4.09 39.13
N TRP A 579 -9.94 4.45 38.02
CA TRP A 579 -9.22 5.17 36.97
C TRP A 579 -8.82 6.58 37.42
N THR A 580 -7.53 6.88 37.24
CA THR A 580 -6.93 8.20 37.46
C THR A 580 -6.57 8.84 36.12
N LEU A 581 -6.14 10.10 36.16
CA LEU A 581 -5.60 10.77 34.97
C LEU A 581 -4.36 10.02 34.43
N THR A 582 -3.53 9.49 35.31
CA THR A 582 -2.36 8.66 34.93
C THR A 582 -2.79 7.41 34.18
N THR A 583 -3.81 6.69 34.69
CA THR A 583 -4.37 5.50 34.02
C THR A 583 -4.93 5.84 32.63
N ALA A 584 -5.64 6.97 32.51
CA ALA A 584 -6.17 7.43 31.24
C ALA A 584 -5.06 7.74 30.21
N ILE A 585 -3.99 8.44 30.64
CA ILE A 585 -2.84 8.74 29.77
C ILE A 585 -2.12 7.45 29.38
N CYS A 586 -1.85 6.55 30.30
CA CYS A 586 -1.24 5.24 30.01
C CYS A 586 -2.09 4.43 29.02
N THR A 587 -3.41 4.43 29.21
CA THR A 587 -4.34 3.75 28.28
C THR A 587 -4.35 4.37 26.89
N ILE A 588 -4.28 5.71 26.77
CA ILE A 588 -4.14 6.42 25.49
C ILE A 588 -2.83 6.04 24.80
N VAL A 589 -1.71 6.04 25.55
CA VAL A 589 -0.39 5.67 25.02
C VAL A 589 -0.39 4.20 24.58
N MET A 590 -0.95 3.31 25.40
CA MET A 590 -1.06 1.90 25.05
C MET A 590 -1.97 1.70 23.83
N CYS A 591 -3.07 2.44 23.71
CA CYS A 591 -3.92 2.41 22.52
C CYS A 591 -3.18 2.75 21.23
N ILE A 592 -2.19 3.66 21.26
CA ILE A 592 -1.38 4.01 20.09
C ILE A 592 -0.33 2.91 19.80
N PHE A 593 0.30 2.35 20.83
CA PHE A 593 1.48 1.50 20.69
C PHE A 593 1.23 0.01 20.96
N HIS A 594 0.00 -0.43 21.26
CA HIS A 594 -0.25 -1.85 21.38
C HIS A 594 -0.13 -2.56 20.02
N PHE A 595 -0.12 -3.88 20.06
CA PHE A 595 -0.01 -4.72 18.87
C PHE A 595 -1.12 -4.42 17.83
N PRO A 596 -0.83 -4.60 16.53
CA PRO A 596 -1.81 -4.39 15.48
C PRO A 596 -2.91 -5.45 15.51
N CYS A 597 -4.11 -5.11 14.99
CA CYS A 597 -5.21 -6.07 14.91
C CYS A 597 -4.85 -7.29 14.04
N SER A 598 -5.56 -8.39 14.24
CA SER A 598 -5.35 -9.67 13.57
C SER A 598 -5.33 -9.56 12.03
N THR A 599 -6.22 -8.75 11.46
CA THR A 599 -6.27 -8.48 10.01
C THR A 599 -4.97 -7.85 9.51
N THR A 600 -4.39 -6.94 10.27
CA THR A 600 -3.09 -6.32 9.96
C THR A 600 -1.97 -7.34 10.06
N CYS A 601 -1.94 -8.17 11.12
CA CYS A 601 -0.94 -9.24 11.28
C CYS A 601 -0.96 -10.24 10.13
N LEU A 602 -2.15 -10.69 9.72
CA LEU A 602 -2.32 -11.57 8.55
C LEU A 602 -1.85 -10.91 7.25
N THR A 603 -2.05 -9.59 7.14
CA THR A 603 -1.58 -8.83 5.98
C THR A 603 -0.06 -8.72 5.97
N ILE A 604 0.57 -8.39 7.11
CA ILE A 604 2.04 -8.35 7.25
C ILE A 604 2.65 -9.71 6.90
N LYS A 605 2.09 -10.82 7.42
CA LYS A 605 2.54 -12.18 7.08
C LYS A 605 2.48 -12.43 5.58
N LYS A 606 1.39 -12.01 4.91
CA LYS A 606 1.23 -12.17 3.46
C LYS A 606 2.22 -11.32 2.67
N GLU A 607 2.45 -10.06 3.07
CA GLU A 607 3.31 -9.12 2.35
C GLU A 607 4.81 -9.41 2.55
N THR A 608 5.19 -9.88 3.75
CA THR A 608 6.60 -10.17 4.07
C THR A 608 6.99 -11.63 3.80
N GLY A 609 6.01 -12.55 3.68
CA GLY A 609 6.25 -13.98 3.60
C GLY A 609 6.88 -14.59 4.86
N SER A 610 7.04 -13.82 5.95
CA SER A 610 7.80 -14.20 7.15
C SER A 610 6.97 -14.08 8.43
N MET A 611 6.94 -15.17 9.21
CA MET A 611 6.34 -15.13 10.55
C MET A 611 7.19 -14.32 11.53
N GLY A 612 8.52 -14.33 11.37
CA GLY A 612 9.45 -13.56 12.22
C GLY A 612 9.19 -12.06 12.16
N TRP A 613 9.01 -11.49 10.97
CA TRP A 613 8.67 -10.08 10.79
C TRP A 613 7.27 -9.73 11.29
N THR A 614 6.33 -10.67 11.21
CA THR A 614 4.99 -10.50 11.79
C THR A 614 5.08 -10.42 13.32
N MET A 615 5.79 -11.35 13.95
CA MET A 615 6.01 -11.33 15.42
C MET A 615 6.78 -10.08 15.85
N PHE A 616 7.78 -9.67 15.11
CA PHE A 616 8.51 -8.42 15.38
C PHE A 616 7.58 -7.20 15.32
N SER A 617 6.64 -7.16 14.36
CA SER A 617 5.64 -6.08 14.23
C SER A 617 4.59 -6.08 15.37
N ILE A 618 4.41 -7.19 16.07
CA ILE A 618 3.57 -7.29 17.27
C ILE A 618 4.35 -6.84 18.51
N VAL A 619 5.53 -7.40 18.71
CA VAL A 619 6.31 -7.23 19.95
C VAL A 619 6.90 -5.82 20.06
N MET A 620 7.48 -5.30 18.99
CA MET A 620 8.21 -4.04 19.03
C MET A 620 7.34 -2.82 19.45
N PRO A 621 6.17 -2.54 18.82
CA PRO A 621 5.34 -1.43 19.28
C PRO A 621 4.80 -1.66 20.70
N THR A 622 4.42 -2.89 21.05
CA THR A 622 3.91 -3.22 22.39
C THR A 622 4.96 -2.98 23.47
N MET A 623 6.20 -3.38 23.25
CA MET A 623 7.29 -3.12 24.21
C MET A 623 7.58 -1.62 24.37
N ILE A 624 7.49 -0.85 23.29
CA ILE A 624 7.62 0.61 23.35
C ILE A 624 6.46 1.21 24.16
N GLY A 625 5.22 0.74 23.94
CA GLY A 625 4.05 1.16 24.70
C GLY A 625 4.19 0.88 26.19
N ILE A 626 4.57 -0.34 26.55
CA ILE A 626 4.83 -0.74 27.95
C ILE A 626 5.91 0.12 28.61
N ALA A 627 7.02 0.35 27.91
CA ALA A 627 8.12 1.18 28.42
C ALA A 627 7.68 2.63 28.67
N LEU A 628 6.91 3.21 27.75
CA LEU A 628 6.35 4.56 27.89
C LEU A 628 5.35 4.63 29.04
N CYS A 629 4.43 3.67 29.17
CA CYS A 629 3.49 3.60 30.27
C CYS A 629 4.18 3.46 31.61
N TYR A 630 5.21 2.60 31.71
CA TYR A 630 6.03 2.46 32.91
C TYR A 630 6.71 3.79 33.32
N LEU A 631 7.27 4.51 32.36
CA LEU A 631 7.89 5.82 32.62
C LEU A 631 6.84 6.83 33.13
N ILE A 632 5.69 6.91 32.47
CA ILE A 632 4.60 7.84 32.83
C ILE A 632 4.08 7.52 34.24
N SER A 633 3.83 6.26 34.55
CA SER A 633 3.29 5.85 35.85
C SER A 633 4.24 6.11 37.04
N HIS A 634 5.56 6.27 36.79
CA HIS A 634 6.54 6.59 37.83
C HIS A 634 6.86 8.09 37.93
N ILE A 635 6.49 8.89 36.93
CA ILE A 635 6.71 10.35 36.93
C ILE A 635 5.47 11.08 37.49
N MET A 636 4.27 10.55 37.24
CA MET A 636 2.99 11.11 37.68
C MET A 636 2.46 10.41 38.93
#